data_629e50819a77583d981de3f7034339d0
#
_entry.id   629e50819a77583d981de3f7034339d0
#
_cell.length_a   1.000
_cell.length_b   1.000
_cell.length_c   1.000
_cell.angle_alpha   90.00
_cell.angle_beta   90.00
_cell.angle_gamma   90.00
#
_symmetry.space_group_name_H-M   'P 1'
#
loop_
_entity.id
_entity.type
_entity.pdbx_description
1 polymer ?
#
loop_
_entity_poly.entity_id
_entity_poly.type
_entity_poly.pdbx_seq_one_letter_code
_entity_poly.pdbx_strand_id
1 'polypeptide(L)'
;MIGELLTPVLWLGAFGLLFGGGLAFASKVFAVEVDPKVPLLKDALPGANCGGCGYPGCDAFAVALAAGEAPANGCPVGGAAVAEKVAEILGAKAETGERMVARVICNGTFENAVERAKYYGVMDCREANIASGGSKGCQYGCMGLGTCEMVCPFDAIHVNESGVAVVDSEKCTACNKCIVACPKNVIKLVPASKGVHVDCNSVDKGKDVKANCKVGCIGCQICVKACPEKTIGFENNLAFINYEGCTECQICVQKCPTKAISGQLEKLREASSEN
;
A
#
# COMPACT_ATOMS: atom_id res chain seq x y z
N MET A 1 59.44 -16.95 -37.21
CA MET A 1 58.78 -17.05 -35.89
C MET A 1 58.39 -15.65 -35.31
N ILE A 2 59.30 -14.66 -35.21
CA ILE A 2 58.94 -13.35 -34.62
C ILE A 2 57.93 -12.57 -35.50
N GLY A 3 58.05 -12.64 -36.86
CA GLY A 3 57.13 -11.96 -37.77
C GLY A 3 55.70 -12.52 -37.80
N GLU A 4 55.51 -13.81 -37.52
CA GLU A 4 54.20 -14.46 -37.48
C GLU A 4 53.39 -14.07 -36.24
N LEU A 5 54.08 -13.77 -35.14
CA LEU A 5 53.48 -13.29 -33.91
C LEU A 5 53.19 -11.77 -33.91
N LEU A 6 54.00 -11.00 -34.67
CA LEU A 6 53.89 -9.55 -34.72
C LEU A 6 52.59 -9.09 -35.43
N THR A 7 52.19 -9.80 -36.47
CA THR A 7 51.01 -9.45 -37.27
C THR A 7 49.71 -9.52 -36.49
N PRO A 8 49.38 -10.63 -35.75
CA PRO A 8 48.15 -10.66 -34.93
C PRO A 8 48.18 -9.67 -33.77
N VAL A 9 49.36 -9.41 -33.17
CA VAL A 9 49.50 -8.43 -32.09
C VAL A 9 49.20 -7.01 -32.58
N LEU A 10 49.68 -6.65 -33.78
CA LEU A 10 49.39 -5.35 -34.38
C LEU A 10 47.89 -5.19 -34.72
N TRP A 11 47.28 -6.22 -35.29
CA TRP A 11 45.84 -6.19 -35.55
C TRP A 11 45.00 -6.09 -34.30
N LEU A 12 45.29 -6.88 -33.27
CA LEU A 12 44.59 -6.81 -31.97
C LEU A 12 44.80 -5.44 -31.31
N GLY A 13 46.00 -4.89 -31.36
CA GLY A 13 46.30 -3.54 -30.86
C GLY A 13 45.54 -2.45 -31.61
N ALA A 14 45.50 -2.54 -32.96
CA ALA A 14 44.74 -1.60 -33.77
C ALA A 14 43.22 -1.65 -33.49
N PHE A 15 42.64 -2.85 -33.39
CA PHE A 15 41.26 -3.00 -32.99
C PHE A 15 40.99 -2.51 -31.56
N GLY A 16 41.88 -2.79 -30.62
CA GLY A 16 41.77 -2.29 -29.24
C GLY A 16 41.76 -0.76 -29.17
N LEU A 17 42.64 -0.10 -29.92
CA LEU A 17 42.67 1.36 -30.03
C LEU A 17 41.41 1.93 -30.72
N LEU A 18 40.95 1.28 -31.79
CA LEU A 18 39.78 1.75 -32.54
C LEU A 18 38.49 1.62 -31.69
N PHE A 19 38.26 0.47 -31.07
CA PHE A 19 37.10 0.27 -30.22
C PHE A 19 37.21 1.04 -28.91
N GLY A 20 38.36 1.07 -28.26
CA GLY A 20 38.59 1.85 -27.05
C GLY A 20 38.43 3.35 -27.28
N GLY A 21 39.00 3.86 -28.37
CA GLY A 21 38.80 5.25 -28.77
C GLY A 21 37.36 5.58 -29.13
N GLY A 22 36.69 4.67 -29.87
CA GLY A 22 35.27 4.81 -30.20
C GLY A 22 34.38 4.82 -28.98
N LEU A 23 34.60 3.94 -28.00
CA LEU A 23 33.87 3.92 -26.73
C LEU A 23 34.14 5.17 -25.88
N ALA A 24 35.40 5.62 -25.82
CA ALA A 24 35.76 6.85 -25.10
C ALA A 24 35.11 8.10 -25.71
N PHE A 25 35.06 8.15 -27.07
CA PHE A 25 34.37 9.22 -27.78
C PHE A 25 32.87 9.16 -27.54
N ALA A 26 32.26 7.99 -27.71
CA ALA A 26 30.84 7.77 -27.45
C ALA A 26 30.46 8.13 -25.98
N SER A 27 31.27 7.74 -25.02
CA SER A 27 31.09 8.08 -23.61
C SER A 27 31.05 9.59 -23.35
N LYS A 28 31.84 10.38 -24.08
CA LYS A 28 31.82 11.85 -23.99
C LYS A 28 30.61 12.48 -24.68
N VAL A 29 30.25 11.97 -25.88
CA VAL A 29 29.16 12.54 -26.68
C VAL A 29 27.79 12.19 -26.07
N PHE A 30 27.65 10.99 -25.51
CA PHE A 30 26.42 10.52 -24.85
C PHE A 30 26.44 10.68 -23.33
N ALA A 31 27.40 11.45 -22.78
CA ALA A 31 27.40 11.76 -21.37
C ALA A 31 26.12 12.53 -21.02
N VAL A 32 25.28 11.95 -20.16
CA VAL A 32 24.14 12.64 -19.57
C VAL A 32 24.65 13.44 -18.38
N GLU A 33 24.46 14.75 -18.40
CA GLU A 33 24.75 15.59 -17.26
C GLU A 33 23.76 15.23 -16.13
N VAL A 34 24.27 14.62 -15.07
CA VAL A 34 23.49 14.30 -13.88
C VAL A 34 23.58 15.48 -12.92
N ASP A 35 22.43 16.02 -12.50
CA ASP A 35 22.39 17.07 -11.48
C ASP A 35 23.15 16.60 -10.23
N PRO A 36 24.12 17.40 -9.70
CA PRO A 36 24.90 17.04 -8.53
C PRO A 36 24.05 16.78 -7.26
N LYS A 37 22.79 17.21 -7.23
CA LYS A 37 21.85 16.89 -6.16
C LYS A 37 21.35 15.45 -6.22
N VAL A 38 21.31 14.80 -7.39
CA VAL A 38 20.75 13.44 -7.53
C VAL A 38 21.47 12.41 -6.65
N PRO A 39 22.80 12.34 -6.60
CA PRO A 39 23.50 11.43 -5.68
C PRO A 39 23.13 11.67 -4.20
N LEU A 40 23.08 12.95 -3.78
CA LEU A 40 22.73 13.31 -2.40
C LEU A 40 21.29 12.92 -2.05
N LEU A 41 20.35 13.13 -2.98
CA LEU A 41 18.96 12.73 -2.83
C LEU A 41 18.82 11.21 -2.77
N LYS A 42 19.58 10.47 -3.60
CA LYS A 42 19.61 9.01 -3.57
C LYS A 42 20.08 8.47 -2.21
N ASP A 43 21.14 9.03 -1.65
CA ASP A 43 21.68 8.65 -0.34
C ASP A 43 20.72 8.98 0.82
N ALA A 44 19.89 10.02 0.64
CA ALA A 44 18.87 10.39 1.63
C ALA A 44 17.64 9.46 1.58
N LEU A 45 17.39 8.79 0.44
CA LEU A 45 16.25 7.89 0.26
C LEU A 45 16.52 6.51 0.88
N PRO A 46 15.47 5.77 1.33
CA PRO A 46 15.63 4.49 2.04
C PRO A 46 16.11 3.32 1.17
N GLY A 47 16.27 3.48 -0.14
CA GLY A 47 16.78 2.45 -1.05
C GLY A 47 15.88 1.22 -1.23
N ALA A 48 14.67 1.24 -0.70
CA ALA A 48 13.75 0.09 -0.72
C ALA A 48 13.21 -0.26 -2.13
N ASN A 49 13.34 0.65 -3.10
CA ASN A 49 12.86 0.49 -4.49
C ASN A 49 11.44 -0.07 -4.59
N CYS A 50 10.57 0.31 -3.65
CA CYS A 50 9.23 -0.27 -3.49
C CYS A 50 8.19 0.23 -4.51
N GLY A 51 8.47 1.36 -5.19
CA GLY A 51 7.54 2.00 -6.11
C GLY A 51 6.36 2.75 -5.47
N GLY A 52 6.30 2.84 -4.13
CA GLY A 52 5.21 3.50 -3.40
C GLY A 52 5.07 5.00 -3.67
N CYS A 53 6.12 5.64 -4.13
CA CYS A 53 6.14 7.04 -4.57
C CYS A 53 5.62 7.24 -6.01
N GLY A 54 5.26 6.16 -6.72
CA GLY A 54 4.85 6.21 -8.13
C GLY A 54 5.99 6.13 -9.15
N TYR A 55 7.24 6.05 -8.71
CA TYR A 55 8.42 5.92 -9.56
C TYR A 55 8.96 4.49 -9.52
N PRO A 56 9.61 3.99 -10.60
CA PRO A 56 10.06 2.59 -10.69
C PRO A 56 11.18 2.22 -9.71
N GLY A 57 11.73 3.18 -8.97
CA GLY A 57 12.76 2.96 -7.95
C GLY A 57 13.23 4.26 -7.33
N CYS A 58 14.06 4.16 -6.29
CA CYS A 58 14.59 5.33 -5.58
C CYS A 58 15.47 6.19 -6.49
N ASP A 59 16.17 5.60 -7.47
CA ASP A 59 16.99 6.34 -8.43
C ASP A 59 16.13 7.25 -9.31
N ALA A 60 15.06 6.73 -9.89
CA ALA A 60 14.15 7.52 -10.72
C ALA A 60 13.43 8.60 -9.88
N PHE A 61 13.10 8.30 -8.64
CA PHE A 61 12.51 9.28 -7.74
C PHE A 61 13.50 10.40 -7.39
N ALA A 62 14.79 10.09 -7.14
CA ALA A 62 15.83 11.08 -6.89
C ALA A 62 16.02 12.05 -8.08
N VAL A 63 15.95 11.53 -9.31
CA VAL A 63 16.02 12.37 -10.54
C VAL A 63 14.79 13.29 -10.61
N ALA A 64 13.58 12.76 -10.37
CA ALA A 64 12.35 13.56 -10.38
C ALA A 64 12.32 14.63 -9.28
N LEU A 65 12.88 14.33 -8.10
CA LEU A 65 13.08 15.32 -7.02
C LEU A 65 14.02 16.44 -7.44
N ALA A 66 15.18 16.11 -8.06
CA ALA A 66 16.12 17.09 -8.54
C ALA A 66 15.53 17.99 -9.64
N ALA A 67 14.70 17.42 -10.53
CA ALA A 67 13.97 18.14 -11.57
C ALA A 67 12.80 18.99 -11.03
N GLY A 68 12.40 18.84 -9.76
CA GLY A 68 11.23 19.50 -9.19
C GLY A 68 9.88 18.92 -9.64
N GLU A 69 9.88 17.72 -10.24
CA GLU A 69 8.68 17.03 -10.72
C GLU A 69 7.99 16.22 -9.62
N ALA A 70 8.67 15.98 -8.50
CA ALA A 70 8.17 15.22 -7.37
C ALA A 70 8.22 16.04 -6.06
N PRO A 71 7.22 15.89 -5.16
CA PRO A 71 7.23 16.57 -3.88
C PRO A 71 8.25 15.96 -2.91
N ALA A 72 8.87 16.78 -2.06
CA ALA A 72 9.87 16.33 -1.09
C ALA A 72 9.35 15.26 -0.10
N ASN A 73 8.06 15.28 0.21
CA ASN A 73 7.37 14.31 1.06
C ASN A 73 6.79 13.10 0.31
N GLY A 74 7.13 12.91 -0.97
CA GLY A 74 6.57 11.87 -1.84
C GLY A 74 7.01 10.45 -1.50
N CYS A 75 7.97 10.22 -0.59
CA CYS A 75 8.42 8.88 -0.19
C CYS A 75 7.62 8.35 1.02
N PRO A 76 6.65 7.42 0.84
CA PRO A 76 5.87 6.91 1.96
C PRO A 76 6.71 6.09 2.95
N VAL A 77 7.73 5.37 2.46
CA VAL A 77 8.62 4.53 3.28
C VAL A 77 9.56 5.37 4.15
N GLY A 78 10.04 6.49 3.60
CA GLY A 78 10.96 7.39 4.30
C GLY A 78 10.28 8.27 5.35
N GLY A 79 8.98 8.49 5.21
CA GLY A 79 8.19 9.32 6.12
C GLY A 79 8.75 10.74 6.32
N ALA A 80 8.47 11.34 7.46
CA ALA A 80 8.88 12.70 7.79
C ALA A 80 10.41 12.89 7.80
N ALA A 81 11.16 11.92 8.33
CA ALA A 81 12.62 12.03 8.46
C ALA A 81 13.34 12.11 7.10
N VAL A 82 12.85 11.41 6.10
CA VAL A 82 13.39 11.50 4.73
C VAL A 82 12.91 12.77 4.05
N ALA A 83 11.65 13.16 4.25
CA ALA A 83 11.10 14.39 3.70
C ALA A 83 11.89 15.62 4.17
N GLU A 84 12.28 15.68 5.43
CA GLU A 84 13.13 16.75 5.99
C GLU A 84 14.51 16.81 5.31
N LYS A 85 15.20 15.67 5.19
CA LYS A 85 16.50 15.58 4.52
C LYS A 85 16.43 15.98 3.06
N VAL A 86 15.40 15.50 2.35
CA VAL A 86 15.16 15.84 0.94
C VAL A 86 14.89 17.34 0.79
N ALA A 87 14.06 17.91 1.67
CA ALA A 87 13.75 19.34 1.67
C ALA A 87 14.99 20.20 1.94
N GLU A 88 15.88 19.78 2.86
CA GLU A 88 17.15 20.44 3.14
C GLU A 88 18.06 20.47 1.89
N ILE A 89 18.21 19.33 1.19
CA ILE A 89 19.01 19.21 -0.05
C ILE A 89 18.41 20.08 -1.17
N LEU A 90 17.10 20.15 -1.27
CA LEU A 90 16.41 20.93 -2.32
C LEU A 90 16.32 22.43 -1.96
N GLY A 91 16.54 22.82 -0.69
CA GLY A 91 16.31 24.17 -0.19
C GLY A 91 14.83 24.55 -0.09
N ALA A 92 13.95 23.55 0.08
CA ALA A 92 12.50 23.70 0.20
C ALA A 92 12.05 23.52 1.67
N LYS A 93 10.80 23.90 1.98
CA LYS A 93 10.21 23.56 3.28
C LYS A 93 9.65 22.14 3.22
N ALA A 94 9.95 21.33 4.23
CA ALA A 94 9.34 20.02 4.39
C ALA A 94 7.88 20.19 4.81
N GLU A 95 6.95 19.78 3.94
CA GLU A 95 5.56 19.57 4.33
C GLU A 95 5.45 18.11 4.83
N THR A 96 5.40 17.94 6.14
CA THR A 96 5.18 16.63 6.74
C THR A 96 3.70 16.29 6.70
N GLY A 97 3.31 15.36 5.82
CA GLY A 97 1.97 14.80 5.80
C GLY A 97 1.73 13.87 7.01
N GLU A 98 0.46 13.64 7.34
CA GLU A 98 0.07 12.67 8.35
C GLU A 98 0.54 11.25 7.95
N ARG A 99 1.09 10.48 8.91
CA ARG A 99 1.50 9.09 8.66
C ARG A 99 0.30 8.26 8.27
N MET A 100 0.38 7.61 7.11
CA MET A 100 -0.64 6.70 6.62
C MET A 100 -0.23 5.25 6.86
N VAL A 101 -1.21 4.36 7.02
CA VAL A 101 -1.01 2.92 7.12
C VAL A 101 -2.05 2.19 6.28
N ALA A 102 -1.70 1.01 5.78
CA ALA A 102 -2.69 0.16 5.13
C ALA A 102 -3.64 -0.43 6.18
N ARG A 103 -4.91 -0.54 5.83
CA ARG A 103 -5.93 -1.22 6.64
C ARG A 103 -6.80 -2.11 5.77
N VAL A 104 -7.08 -3.31 6.28
CA VAL A 104 -8.05 -4.22 5.65
C VAL A 104 -9.44 -3.85 6.16
N ILE A 105 -10.28 -3.29 5.27
CA ILE A 105 -11.64 -2.85 5.61
C ILE A 105 -12.63 -4.01 5.47
N CYS A 106 -12.40 -5.08 6.25
CA CYS A 106 -13.27 -6.26 6.26
C CYS A 106 -13.13 -7.02 7.59
N ASN A 107 -14.25 -7.21 8.27
CA ASN A 107 -14.38 -8.08 9.45
C ASN A 107 -15.13 -9.39 9.13
N GLY A 108 -15.19 -9.76 7.86
CA GLY A 108 -15.78 -11.01 7.38
C GLY A 108 -14.90 -12.22 7.66
N THR A 109 -14.71 -12.54 8.96
CA THR A 109 -14.04 -13.76 9.43
C THR A 109 -14.81 -15.01 9.04
N PHE A 110 -14.25 -16.19 9.25
CA PHE A 110 -14.98 -17.45 9.04
C PHE A 110 -16.26 -17.57 9.89
N GLU A 111 -16.32 -16.91 11.05
CA GLU A 111 -17.49 -16.87 11.91
C GLU A 111 -18.56 -15.88 11.42
N ASN A 112 -18.13 -14.78 10.82
CA ASN A 112 -19.00 -13.67 10.44
C ASN A 112 -19.50 -13.76 9.00
N ALA A 113 -18.69 -14.28 8.09
CA ALA A 113 -19.05 -14.43 6.68
C ALA A 113 -19.58 -15.83 6.40
N VAL A 114 -20.63 -15.93 5.60
CA VAL A 114 -21.16 -17.21 5.14
C VAL A 114 -20.18 -17.81 4.14
N GLU A 115 -19.78 -19.06 4.36
CA GLU A 115 -19.01 -19.83 3.40
C GLU A 115 -19.96 -20.36 2.31
N ARG A 116 -19.68 -20.03 1.05
CA ARG A 116 -20.48 -20.49 -0.10
C ARG A 116 -19.95 -21.78 -0.67
N ALA A 117 -18.65 -21.96 -0.70
CA ALA A 117 -17.97 -23.12 -1.26
C ALA A 117 -16.58 -23.28 -0.67
N LYS A 118 -16.04 -24.50 -0.67
CA LYS A 118 -14.62 -24.74 -0.36
C LYS A 118 -13.78 -24.49 -1.61
N TYR A 119 -12.73 -23.71 -1.44
CA TYR A 119 -11.77 -23.44 -2.51
C TYR A 119 -10.60 -24.43 -2.45
N TYR A 120 -10.35 -25.14 -3.54
CA TYR A 120 -9.28 -26.14 -3.69
C TYR A 120 -8.33 -25.75 -4.83
N GLY A 121 -7.90 -24.51 -4.89
CA GLY A 121 -7.01 -24.01 -5.93
C GLY A 121 -5.70 -23.49 -5.35
N VAL A 122 -4.98 -22.75 -6.17
CA VAL A 122 -3.76 -22.04 -5.76
C VAL A 122 -4.10 -21.03 -4.67
N MET A 123 -3.31 -21.00 -3.60
CA MET A 123 -3.49 -20.07 -2.49
C MET A 123 -3.03 -18.65 -2.89
N ASP A 124 -3.76 -18.07 -3.85
CA ASP A 124 -3.59 -16.71 -4.34
C ASP A 124 -4.97 -16.08 -4.55
N CYS A 125 -5.17 -14.85 -4.03
CA CYS A 125 -6.46 -14.17 -4.13
C CYS A 125 -6.82 -13.81 -5.57
N ARG A 126 -5.85 -13.55 -6.44
CA ARG A 126 -6.08 -13.20 -7.86
C ARG A 126 -6.63 -14.41 -8.61
N GLU A 127 -6.00 -15.57 -8.42
CA GLU A 127 -6.44 -16.83 -9.03
C GLU A 127 -7.84 -17.24 -8.53
N ALA A 128 -8.05 -17.18 -7.22
CA ALA A 128 -9.35 -17.48 -6.62
C ALA A 128 -10.44 -16.50 -7.07
N ASN A 129 -10.11 -15.23 -7.30
CA ASN A 129 -11.05 -14.23 -7.77
C ASN A 129 -11.53 -14.52 -9.20
N ILE A 130 -10.61 -14.97 -10.07
CA ILE A 130 -10.93 -15.36 -11.46
C ILE A 130 -11.76 -16.66 -11.46
N ALA A 131 -11.38 -17.65 -10.67
CA ALA A 131 -12.00 -18.98 -10.69
C ALA A 131 -13.45 -18.96 -10.14
N SER A 132 -13.69 -18.28 -9.01
CA SER A 132 -15.00 -18.37 -8.33
C SER A 132 -15.36 -17.15 -7.46
N GLY A 133 -14.46 -16.17 -7.35
CA GLY A 133 -14.61 -15.03 -6.42
C GLY A 133 -14.29 -15.35 -4.97
N GLY A 134 -13.74 -16.55 -4.68
CA GLY A 134 -13.38 -17.01 -3.34
C GLY A 134 -14.43 -17.90 -2.67
N SER A 135 -14.11 -18.38 -1.45
CA SER A 135 -14.97 -19.29 -0.67
C SER A 135 -16.14 -18.59 0.03
N LYS A 136 -16.00 -17.31 0.38
CA LYS A 136 -16.99 -16.52 1.11
C LYS A 136 -18.13 -16.05 0.21
N GLY A 137 -19.34 -15.95 0.76
CA GLY A 137 -20.53 -15.46 0.05
C GLY A 137 -20.45 -14.00 -0.35
N CYS A 138 -19.74 -13.18 0.44
CA CYS A 138 -19.51 -11.77 0.14
C CYS A 138 -18.53 -11.60 -1.02
N GLN A 139 -18.97 -10.95 -2.10
CA GLN A 139 -18.13 -10.71 -3.28
C GLN A 139 -17.07 -9.62 -3.08
N TYR A 140 -17.19 -8.79 -2.04
CA TYR A 140 -16.34 -7.63 -1.78
C TYR A 140 -15.38 -7.86 -0.61
N GLY A 141 -15.54 -8.97 0.13
CA GLY A 141 -14.78 -9.24 1.34
C GLY A 141 -13.38 -9.81 1.10
N CYS A 142 -12.57 -9.78 2.15
CA CYS A 142 -11.26 -10.43 2.15
C CYS A 142 -11.42 -11.94 1.98
N MET A 143 -10.68 -12.52 1.03
CA MET A 143 -10.69 -13.97 0.77
C MET A 143 -9.78 -14.77 1.71
N GLY A 144 -8.78 -14.10 2.34
CA GLY A 144 -7.88 -14.74 3.30
C GLY A 144 -6.84 -15.69 2.69
N LEU A 145 -6.46 -15.53 1.41
CA LEU A 145 -5.52 -16.41 0.72
C LEU A 145 -4.07 -15.87 0.66
N GLY A 146 -3.76 -14.76 1.34
CA GLY A 146 -2.39 -14.31 1.60
C GLY A 146 -1.66 -13.59 0.47
N THR A 147 -2.27 -13.25 -0.67
CA THR A 147 -1.58 -12.52 -1.74
C THR A 147 -1.00 -11.19 -1.28
N CYS A 148 -1.69 -10.47 -0.39
CA CYS A 148 -1.19 -9.22 0.21
C CYS A 148 0.02 -9.43 1.12
N GLU A 149 0.07 -10.55 1.84
CA GLU A 149 1.19 -10.97 2.69
C GLU A 149 2.43 -11.30 1.84
N MET A 150 2.27 -12.10 0.78
CA MET A 150 3.37 -12.46 -0.13
C MET A 150 4.05 -11.26 -0.80
N VAL A 151 3.31 -10.19 -1.09
CA VAL A 151 3.87 -9.00 -1.76
C VAL A 151 4.40 -7.94 -0.81
N CYS A 152 4.25 -8.11 0.50
CA CYS A 152 4.69 -7.14 1.50
C CYS A 152 6.19 -7.28 1.79
N PRO A 153 7.05 -6.31 1.40
CA PRO A 153 8.49 -6.42 1.65
C PRO A 153 8.87 -6.06 3.09
N PHE A 154 7.90 -5.61 3.91
CA PHE A 154 8.12 -5.15 5.27
C PHE A 154 7.53 -6.09 6.32
N ASP A 155 6.99 -7.24 5.91
CA ASP A 155 6.35 -8.19 6.82
C ASP A 155 5.31 -7.52 7.74
N ALA A 156 4.51 -6.63 7.15
CA ALA A 156 3.56 -5.78 7.88
C ALA A 156 2.10 -6.22 7.73
N ILE A 157 1.80 -7.29 6.98
CA ILE A 157 0.44 -7.77 6.77
C ILE A 157 0.44 -9.29 6.72
N HIS A 158 -0.43 -9.91 7.52
CA HIS A 158 -0.55 -11.36 7.66
C HIS A 158 -2.01 -11.78 7.63
N VAL A 159 -2.29 -12.97 7.12
CA VAL A 159 -3.62 -13.58 7.25
C VAL A 159 -3.68 -14.31 8.59
N ASN A 160 -4.64 -13.92 9.43
CA ASN A 160 -4.85 -14.55 10.72
C ASN A 160 -5.69 -15.85 10.61
N GLU A 161 -5.79 -16.60 11.70
CA GLU A 161 -6.55 -17.85 11.78
C GLU A 161 -8.04 -17.66 11.49
N SER A 162 -8.58 -16.46 11.69
CA SER A 162 -9.97 -16.13 11.38
C SER A 162 -10.23 -15.89 9.87
N GLY A 163 -9.21 -16.02 9.02
CA GLY A 163 -9.32 -15.94 7.56
C GLY A 163 -9.49 -14.52 7.01
N VAL A 164 -8.94 -13.53 7.71
CA VAL A 164 -8.87 -12.13 7.27
C VAL A 164 -7.44 -11.63 7.44
N ALA A 165 -6.96 -10.84 6.48
CA ALA A 165 -5.65 -10.22 6.61
C ALA A 165 -5.69 -9.08 7.63
N VAL A 166 -4.62 -8.97 8.44
CA VAL A 166 -4.42 -7.95 9.47
C VAL A 166 -3.10 -7.24 9.21
N VAL A 167 -3.08 -5.93 9.40
CA VAL A 167 -1.90 -5.09 9.20
C VAL A 167 -1.30 -4.69 10.53
N ASP A 168 -0.01 -4.92 10.68
CA ASP A 168 0.81 -4.33 11.75
C ASP A 168 1.11 -2.87 11.37
N SER A 169 0.49 -1.94 12.09
CA SER A 169 0.62 -0.50 11.84
C SER A 169 2.03 0.02 12.11
N GLU A 170 2.81 -0.62 13.00
CA GLU A 170 4.17 -0.19 13.32
C GLU A 170 5.14 -0.52 12.19
N LYS A 171 4.99 -1.70 11.58
CA LYS A 171 5.81 -2.14 10.45
C LYS A 171 5.36 -1.56 9.11
N CYS A 172 4.10 -1.12 9.01
CA CYS A 172 3.53 -0.66 7.75
C CYS A 172 4.09 0.69 7.32
N THR A 173 4.63 0.74 6.11
CA THR A 173 5.24 1.93 5.49
C THR A 173 4.34 2.57 4.42
N ALA A 174 3.09 2.16 4.28
CA ALA A 174 2.15 2.67 3.28
C ALA A 174 2.62 2.56 1.81
N CYS A 175 3.45 1.57 1.47
CA CYS A 175 4.03 1.41 0.13
C CYS A 175 3.04 0.97 -0.96
N ASN A 176 1.77 0.78 -0.66
CA ASN A 176 0.67 0.43 -1.56
C ASN A 176 0.73 -0.96 -2.23
N LYS A 177 1.79 -1.76 -2.09
CA LYS A 177 1.91 -3.06 -2.76
C LYS A 177 0.74 -4.00 -2.46
N CYS A 178 0.31 -4.10 -1.22
CA CYS A 178 -0.82 -4.92 -0.81
C CYS A 178 -2.16 -4.42 -1.37
N ILE A 179 -2.32 -3.10 -1.53
CA ILE A 179 -3.52 -2.47 -2.11
C ILE A 179 -3.64 -2.83 -3.59
N VAL A 180 -2.55 -2.65 -4.35
CA VAL A 180 -2.50 -2.99 -5.79
C VAL A 180 -2.68 -4.49 -6.03
N ALA A 181 -2.14 -5.34 -5.14
CA ALA A 181 -2.24 -6.79 -5.28
C ALA A 181 -3.62 -7.34 -4.90
N CYS A 182 -4.46 -6.59 -4.18
CA CYS A 182 -5.75 -7.05 -3.70
C CYS A 182 -6.84 -6.99 -4.78
N PRO A 183 -7.32 -8.12 -5.32
CA PRO A 183 -8.34 -8.12 -6.39
C PRO A 183 -9.73 -7.68 -5.91
N LYS A 184 -9.95 -7.63 -4.58
CA LYS A 184 -11.21 -7.17 -3.96
C LYS A 184 -11.19 -5.70 -3.55
N ASN A 185 -10.04 -5.01 -3.70
CA ASN A 185 -9.85 -3.61 -3.28
C ASN A 185 -10.26 -3.36 -1.82
N VAL A 186 -10.05 -4.36 -0.95
CA VAL A 186 -10.47 -4.35 0.46
C VAL A 186 -9.38 -3.78 1.38
N ILE A 187 -8.26 -3.35 0.84
CA ILE A 187 -7.16 -2.72 1.58
C ILE A 187 -7.10 -1.25 1.16
N LYS A 188 -7.11 -0.35 2.13
CA LYS A 188 -7.05 1.10 1.90
C LYS A 188 -6.02 1.76 2.80
N LEU A 189 -5.50 2.91 2.41
CA LEU A 189 -4.71 3.76 3.30
C LEU A 189 -5.64 4.53 4.22
N VAL A 190 -5.27 4.55 5.49
CA VAL A 190 -5.94 5.33 6.53
C VAL A 190 -4.88 6.06 7.36
N PRO A 191 -5.23 7.21 7.98
CA PRO A 191 -4.32 7.88 8.90
C PRO A 191 -3.99 6.97 10.09
N ALA A 192 -2.70 6.85 10.44
CA ALA A 192 -2.26 6.01 11.55
C ALA A 192 -2.75 6.50 12.91
N SER A 193 -3.05 7.79 13.03
CA SER A 193 -3.59 8.42 14.23
C SER A 193 -5.05 8.06 14.51
N LYS A 194 -5.78 7.57 13.50
CA LYS A 194 -7.22 7.30 13.58
C LYS A 194 -7.51 5.84 13.91
N GLY A 195 -8.42 5.61 14.86
CA GLY A 195 -8.80 4.28 15.34
C GLY A 195 -10.22 3.86 14.96
N VAL A 196 -11.07 4.79 14.47
CA VAL A 196 -12.46 4.50 14.08
C VAL A 196 -12.55 4.29 12.58
N HIS A 197 -13.01 3.10 12.14
CA HIS A 197 -13.07 2.74 10.73
C HIS A 197 -14.34 1.98 10.38
N VAL A 198 -14.81 2.13 9.13
CA VAL A 198 -15.85 1.27 8.57
C VAL A 198 -15.16 0.03 7.99
N ASP A 199 -15.27 -1.11 8.66
CA ASP A 199 -14.65 -2.37 8.27
C ASP A 199 -15.58 -3.21 7.37
N CYS A 200 -16.09 -2.59 6.31
CA CYS A 200 -16.89 -3.22 5.27
C CYS A 200 -16.61 -2.54 3.93
N ASN A 201 -16.58 -3.35 2.87
CA ASN A 201 -16.35 -2.90 1.49
C ASN A 201 -17.52 -3.29 0.56
N SER A 202 -18.61 -3.88 1.10
CA SER A 202 -19.74 -4.31 0.29
C SER A 202 -20.60 -3.13 -0.14
N VAL A 203 -20.93 -3.12 -1.42
CA VAL A 203 -21.89 -2.18 -2.02
C VAL A 203 -23.25 -2.81 -2.30
N ASP A 204 -23.45 -4.04 -1.85
CA ASP A 204 -24.72 -4.74 -1.95
C ASP A 204 -25.81 -4.08 -1.12
N LYS A 205 -27.07 -4.36 -1.45
CA LYS A 205 -28.22 -3.93 -0.63
C LYS A 205 -28.20 -4.63 0.73
N GLY A 206 -28.65 -3.96 1.77
CA GLY A 206 -28.59 -4.46 3.15
C GLY A 206 -29.21 -5.87 3.37
N LYS A 207 -30.18 -6.28 2.56
CA LYS A 207 -30.73 -7.65 2.58
C LYS A 207 -29.68 -8.68 2.17
N ASP A 208 -28.97 -8.40 1.08
CA ASP A 208 -27.97 -9.31 0.52
C ASP A 208 -26.70 -9.35 1.39
N VAL A 209 -26.32 -8.18 1.97
CA VAL A 209 -25.27 -8.12 2.98
C VAL A 209 -25.59 -9.02 4.17
N LYS A 210 -26.80 -8.93 4.75
CA LYS A 210 -27.21 -9.76 5.89
C LYS A 210 -27.22 -11.26 5.59
N ALA A 211 -27.50 -11.62 4.35
CA ALA A 211 -27.47 -13.02 3.91
C ALA A 211 -26.04 -13.57 3.85
N ASN A 212 -25.03 -12.72 3.63
CA ASN A 212 -23.65 -13.12 3.38
C ASN A 212 -22.68 -12.80 4.54
N CYS A 213 -23.03 -11.86 5.44
CA CYS A 213 -22.14 -11.41 6.51
C CYS A 213 -22.93 -10.85 7.70
N LYS A 214 -22.60 -11.32 8.91
CA LYS A 214 -23.26 -10.87 10.15
C LYS A 214 -22.88 -9.44 10.52
N VAL A 215 -21.66 -9.02 10.20
CA VAL A 215 -21.07 -7.72 10.58
C VAL A 215 -20.93 -6.74 9.41
N GLY A 216 -21.56 -7.01 8.26
CA GLY A 216 -21.49 -6.15 7.09
C GLY A 216 -22.30 -4.85 7.25
N CYS A 217 -21.90 -3.80 6.54
CA CYS A 217 -22.66 -2.55 6.46
C CYS A 217 -23.95 -2.75 5.65
N ILE A 218 -25.10 -2.58 6.29
CA ILE A 218 -26.43 -2.77 5.66
C ILE A 218 -27.00 -1.48 5.05
N GLY A 219 -26.22 -0.41 4.99
CA GLY A 219 -26.65 0.86 4.41
C GLY A 219 -27.74 1.61 5.18
N CYS A 220 -27.89 1.35 6.49
CA CYS A 220 -28.98 1.93 7.31
C CYS A 220 -28.82 3.42 7.62
N GLN A 221 -27.65 4.01 7.36
CA GLN A 221 -27.30 5.42 7.57
C GLN A 221 -27.46 5.94 9.01
N ILE A 222 -27.61 5.07 10.01
CA ILE A 222 -27.70 5.48 11.42
C ILE A 222 -26.42 6.21 11.85
N CYS A 223 -25.26 5.72 11.45
CA CYS A 223 -23.97 6.35 11.73
C CYS A 223 -23.84 7.75 11.11
N VAL A 224 -24.34 7.93 9.88
CA VAL A 224 -24.35 9.23 9.20
C VAL A 224 -25.16 10.26 9.99
N LYS A 225 -26.37 9.87 10.42
CA LYS A 225 -27.26 10.75 11.19
C LYS A 225 -26.76 11.00 12.62
N ALA A 226 -26.04 10.04 13.19
CA ALA A 226 -25.55 10.12 14.57
C ALA A 226 -24.21 10.86 14.69
N CYS A 227 -23.50 11.13 13.60
CA CYS A 227 -22.21 11.80 13.61
C CYS A 227 -22.38 13.30 13.89
N PRO A 228 -21.87 13.86 14.99
CA PRO A 228 -21.99 15.27 15.31
C PRO A 228 -21.23 16.15 14.33
N GLU A 229 -20.06 15.70 13.87
CA GLU A 229 -19.18 16.42 12.94
C GLU A 229 -19.59 16.24 11.47
N LYS A 230 -20.61 15.41 11.19
CA LYS A 230 -21.08 15.11 9.81
C LYS A 230 -19.98 14.62 8.86
N THR A 231 -18.97 13.94 9.40
CA THR A 231 -17.81 13.43 8.64
C THR A 231 -18.05 12.06 8.03
N ILE A 232 -19.21 11.43 8.30
CA ILE A 232 -19.56 10.14 7.72
C ILE A 232 -20.42 10.36 6.49
N GLY A 233 -19.87 10.03 5.33
CA GLY A 233 -20.59 10.00 4.06
C GLY A 233 -21.25 8.65 3.81
N PHE A 234 -22.13 8.63 2.79
CA PHE A 234 -22.83 7.42 2.34
C PHE A 234 -22.90 7.41 0.83
N GLU A 235 -22.35 6.38 0.23
CA GLU A 235 -22.32 6.21 -1.22
C GLU A 235 -22.42 4.72 -1.57
N ASN A 236 -23.11 4.37 -2.64
CA ASN A 236 -23.24 3.00 -3.13
C ASN A 236 -23.59 1.97 -2.04
N ASN A 237 -24.58 2.26 -1.18
CA ASN A 237 -25.01 1.45 -0.05
C ASN A 237 -23.97 1.26 1.07
N LEU A 238 -22.85 1.97 1.05
CA LEU A 238 -21.78 1.87 2.01
C LEU A 238 -21.51 3.21 2.69
N ALA A 239 -21.33 3.19 4.03
CA ALA A 239 -20.86 4.34 4.77
C ALA A 239 -19.33 4.45 4.67
N PHE A 240 -18.80 5.65 4.64
CA PHE A 240 -17.37 5.93 4.70
C PHE A 240 -17.09 7.11 5.63
N ILE A 241 -15.90 7.16 6.21
CA ILE A 241 -15.47 8.22 7.13
C ILE A 241 -14.50 9.15 6.40
N ASN A 242 -14.81 10.46 6.40
CA ASN A 242 -13.81 11.47 6.09
C ASN A 242 -13.00 11.75 7.36
N TYR A 243 -11.72 11.40 7.34
CA TYR A 243 -10.86 11.48 8.51
C TYR A 243 -10.45 12.90 8.89
N GLU A 244 -10.46 13.86 7.96
CA GLU A 244 -10.02 15.24 8.21
C GLU A 244 -10.82 15.95 9.31
N GLY A 245 -12.13 15.68 9.40
CA GLY A 245 -12.98 16.25 10.45
C GLY A 245 -13.39 15.28 11.55
N CYS A 246 -12.92 14.03 11.53
CA CYS A 246 -13.32 13.03 12.51
C CYS A 246 -12.63 13.25 13.85
N THR A 247 -13.43 13.48 14.91
CA THR A 247 -12.96 13.65 16.29
C THR A 247 -12.84 12.36 17.09
N GLU A 248 -13.09 11.19 16.46
CA GLU A 248 -13.04 9.86 17.06
C GLU A 248 -13.94 9.69 18.32
N CYS A 249 -15.05 10.38 18.35
CA CYS A 249 -16.01 10.31 19.47
C CYS A 249 -16.70 8.95 19.65
N GLN A 250 -16.54 8.02 18.71
CA GLN A 250 -17.04 6.63 18.70
C GLN A 250 -18.57 6.45 18.79
N ILE A 251 -19.35 7.50 18.63
CA ILE A 251 -20.81 7.43 18.62
C ILE A 251 -21.30 6.51 17.49
N CYS A 252 -20.66 6.57 16.32
CA CYS A 252 -20.97 5.72 15.16
C CYS A 252 -20.71 4.24 15.43
N VAL A 253 -19.66 3.91 16.20
CA VAL A 253 -19.34 2.54 16.63
C VAL A 253 -20.46 1.98 17.51
N GLN A 254 -20.88 2.75 18.51
CA GLN A 254 -21.94 2.34 19.46
C GLN A 254 -23.31 2.21 18.78
N LYS A 255 -23.59 3.07 17.82
CA LYS A 255 -24.90 3.11 17.12
C LYS A 255 -25.01 2.14 15.95
N CYS A 256 -23.91 1.52 15.52
CA CYS A 256 -23.92 0.60 14.38
C CYS A 256 -24.60 -0.73 14.77
N PRO A 257 -25.76 -1.08 14.17
CA PRO A 257 -26.51 -2.26 14.55
C PRO A 257 -25.84 -3.58 14.16
N THR A 258 -24.99 -3.56 13.14
CA THR A 258 -24.25 -4.73 12.63
C THR A 258 -22.78 -4.74 13.05
N LYS A 259 -22.34 -3.76 13.83
CA LYS A 259 -20.93 -3.61 14.24
C LYS A 259 -19.96 -3.56 13.05
N ALA A 260 -20.43 -2.98 11.93
CA ALA A 260 -19.59 -2.77 10.74
C ALA A 260 -18.56 -1.63 10.93
N ILE A 261 -18.61 -0.91 12.04
CA ILE A 261 -17.68 0.17 12.38
C ILE A 261 -16.93 -0.27 13.64
N SER A 262 -15.62 -0.38 13.55
CA SER A 262 -14.74 -0.66 14.68
C SER A 262 -14.19 0.61 15.31
N GLY A 263 -13.76 0.53 16.56
CA GLY A 263 -13.15 1.61 17.30
C GLY A 263 -12.22 1.08 18.40
N GLN A 264 -11.46 1.96 19.02
CA GLN A 264 -10.51 1.58 20.09
C GLN A 264 -11.20 0.92 21.31
N LEU A 265 -12.42 1.33 21.63
CA LEU A 265 -13.20 0.74 22.75
C LEU A 265 -13.55 -0.74 22.54
N GLU A 266 -13.69 -1.17 21.29
CA GLU A 266 -13.98 -2.57 20.96
C GLU A 266 -12.74 -3.44 21.17
N LYS A 267 -11.56 -2.96 20.74
CA LYS A 267 -10.27 -3.63 20.98
C LYS A 267 -9.96 -3.80 22.47
N LEU A 268 -10.30 -2.81 23.30
CA LEU A 268 -10.12 -2.90 24.77
C LEU A 268 -11.08 -3.89 25.44
N ARG A 269 -12.28 -4.09 24.88
CA ARG A 269 -13.24 -5.08 25.36
C ARG A 269 -12.86 -6.50 24.98
N GLU A 270 -12.36 -6.71 23.76
CA GLU A 270 -11.86 -8.01 23.30
C GLU A 270 -10.64 -8.44 24.12
N ALA A 271 -9.67 -7.54 24.34
CA ALA A 271 -8.51 -7.81 25.18
C ALA A 271 -8.85 -8.11 26.67
N SER A 272 -9.98 -7.59 27.19
CA SER A 272 -10.45 -7.87 28.55
C SER A 272 -11.30 -9.14 28.66
N SER A 273 -11.75 -9.73 27.56
CA SER A 273 -12.51 -10.99 27.53
C SER A 273 -11.63 -12.23 27.33
N GLU A 274 -10.36 -12.06 26.99
CA GLU A 274 -9.35 -13.14 26.83
C GLU A 274 -8.53 -13.39 28.13
N ASN A 275 -8.76 -12.64 29.20
CA ASN A 275 -8.26 -12.86 30.55
C ASN A 275 -9.38 -13.38 31.46
#